data_5ba8cf2d3a20b6ddab1ecc0d3eaa15da
#
_entry.id   5ba8cf2d3a20b6ddab1ecc0d3eaa15da
#
_cell.length_a   1.000
_cell.length_b   1.000
_cell.length_c   1.000
_cell.angle_alpha   90.00
_cell.angle_beta   90.00
_cell.angle_gamma   90.00
#
_symmetry.space_group_name_H-M   'P 1'
#
loop_
_entity.id
_entity.type
_entity.pdbx_description
1 polymer ?
#
loop_
_entity_poly.entity_id
_entity_poly.type
_entity_poly.pdbx_seq_one_letter_code
_entity_poly.pdbx_strand_id
1 'polypeptide(L)' 'MNIAFSSDNNYAPYLAVSILSILKNNSKSEICFYVLDFGIDNNNKEIIENIVCNHGKSIKFIDVDKDEFANFPITI' A
#
# COMPACT_ATOMS: atom_id res chain seq x y z
N MET A 1 2.06 -12.34 8.10
CA MET A 1 2.99 -11.19 7.97
C MET A 1 2.21 -9.95 7.59
N ASN A 2 2.36 -8.88 8.36
CA ASN A 2 1.72 -7.61 8.09
C ASN A 2 2.77 -6.61 7.64
N ILE A 3 2.53 -5.97 6.51
CA ILE A 3 3.48 -5.01 5.94
C ILE A 3 2.75 -3.70 5.69
N ALA A 4 3.30 -2.60 6.19
CA ALA A 4 2.69 -1.29 6.07
C ALA A 4 3.52 -0.37 5.17
N PHE A 5 2.82 0.38 4.32
CA PHE A 5 3.38 1.41 3.46
C PHE A 5 2.61 2.70 3.64
N SER A 6 3.22 3.79 3.22
CA SER A 6 2.50 5.04 3.00
C SER A 6 2.81 5.54 1.60
N SER A 7 1.82 6.10 0.93
CA SER A 7 2.00 6.52 -0.46
C SER A 7 1.00 7.61 -0.86
N ASP A 8 1.45 8.49 -1.74
CA ASP A 8 0.58 9.38 -2.50
C ASP A 8 0.47 8.87 -3.95
N ASN A 9 -0.24 9.63 -4.79
CA ASN A 9 -0.43 9.21 -6.18
C ASN A 9 0.86 9.21 -6.99
N ASN A 10 1.77 10.13 -6.71
CA ASN A 10 3.05 10.20 -7.42
C ASN A 10 3.95 9.01 -7.13
N TYR A 11 3.84 8.46 -5.94
CA TYR A 11 4.66 7.34 -5.51
C TYR A 11 4.03 5.98 -5.83
N ALA A 12 2.78 5.97 -6.26
CA ALA A 12 2.03 4.72 -6.49
C ALA A 12 2.73 3.73 -7.43
N PRO A 13 3.37 4.14 -8.53
CA PRO A 13 4.10 3.17 -9.36
C PRO A 13 5.23 2.46 -8.63
N TYR A 14 5.94 3.17 -7.77
CA TYR A 14 7.03 2.58 -6.97
C TYR A 14 6.48 1.65 -5.89
N LEU A 15 5.33 2.01 -5.30
CA LEU A 15 4.63 1.16 -4.34
C LEU A 15 4.24 -0.16 -5.00
N ALA A 16 3.71 -0.12 -6.21
CA ALA A 16 3.32 -1.31 -6.95
C ALA A 16 4.51 -2.23 -7.19
N VAL A 17 5.65 -1.68 -7.58
CA VAL A 17 6.89 -2.45 -7.80
C VAL A 17 7.37 -3.07 -6.50
N SER A 18 7.35 -2.33 -5.40
CA SER A 18 7.77 -2.83 -4.09
C SER A 18 6.90 -4.00 -3.63
N ILE A 19 5.59 -3.85 -3.77
CA ILE A 19 4.62 -4.89 -3.41
C ILE A 19 4.85 -6.14 -4.25
N LEU A 20 5.00 -5.97 -5.57
CA LEU A 20 5.23 -7.10 -6.47
C LEU A 20 6.51 -7.84 -6.11
N SER A 21 7.56 -7.12 -5.77
CA SER A 21 8.84 -7.70 -5.35
C SER A 21 8.68 -8.57 -4.10
N ILE A 22 7.94 -8.06 -3.11
CA ILE A 22 7.65 -8.81 -1.87
C ILE A 22 6.83 -10.06 -2.18
N LEU A 23 5.82 -9.93 -3.03
CA LEU A 23 4.97 -11.04 -3.41
C LEU A 23 5.75 -12.16 -4.08
N LYS A 24 6.66 -11.82 -4.98
CA LYS A 24 7.49 -12.81 -5.67
C LYS A 24 8.44 -13.55 -4.74
N ASN A 25 8.99 -12.83 -3.76
CA ASN A 25 9.98 -13.40 -2.85
C ASN A 25 9.36 -14.14 -1.66
N ASN A 26 8.05 -13.99 -1.44
CA ASN A 26 7.34 -14.56 -0.29
C ASN A 26 6.05 -15.23 -0.70
N SER A 27 6.06 -15.96 -1.81
CA SER A 27 4.86 -16.53 -2.41
C SER A 27 4.10 -17.51 -1.50
N LYS A 28 4.80 -18.14 -0.57
CA LYS A 28 4.22 -19.10 0.36
C LYS A 28 3.79 -18.52 1.69
N SER A 29 4.11 -17.27 1.94
CA SER A 29 3.77 -16.60 3.20
C SER A 29 2.39 -15.97 3.13
N GLU A 30 1.68 -15.93 4.25
CA GLU A 30 0.48 -15.12 4.36
C GLU A 30 0.88 -13.69 4.55
N ILE A 31 0.43 -12.81 3.66
CA ILE A 31 0.79 -11.39 3.69
C ILE A 31 -0.47 -10.55 3.64
N CYS A 32 -0.54 -9.58 4.54
CA CYS A 32 -1.56 -8.55 4.51
C CYS A 32 -0.85 -7.19 4.42
N PHE A 33 -1.13 -6.46 3.34
CA PHE A 33 -0.56 -5.13 3.14
C PHE A 33 -1.51 -4.07 3.67
N TYR A 34 -0.97 -3.09 4.34
CA TYR A 34 -1.69 -1.90 4.79
C TYR A 34 -1.04 -0.68 4.16
N VAL A 35 -1.82 0.11 3.45
CA VAL A 35 -1.31 1.31 2.78
C VAL A 35 -2.00 2.54 3.34
N LEU A 36 -1.23 3.42 3.97
CA LEU A 36 -1.71 4.74 4.35
C LEU A 36 -1.82 5.58 3.08
N ASP A 37 -3.04 5.94 2.72
CA ASP A 37 -3.37 6.56 1.45
C ASP A 37 -3.42 8.09 1.60
N PHE A 38 -2.42 8.76 1.04
CA PHE A 38 -2.29 10.21 1.05
C PHE A 38 -2.77 10.84 -0.27
N GLY A 39 -3.66 10.17 -0.96
CA GLY A 39 -4.24 10.69 -2.20
C GLY A 39 -3.93 9.86 -3.44
N ILE A 40 -3.91 8.54 -3.29
CA ILE A 40 -3.78 7.63 -4.43
C ILE A 40 -5.10 7.60 -5.18
N ASP A 41 -5.06 7.76 -6.51
CA ASP A 41 -6.30 7.72 -7.29
C ASP A 41 -6.87 6.29 -7.37
N ASN A 42 -8.16 6.21 -7.70
CA ASN A 42 -8.87 4.93 -7.71
C ASN A 42 -8.30 3.96 -8.75
N ASN A 43 -7.82 4.47 -9.86
CA ASN A 43 -7.24 3.64 -10.91
C ASN A 43 -5.96 2.95 -10.41
N ASN A 44 -5.09 3.69 -9.75
CA ASN A 44 -3.86 3.11 -9.17
C ASN A 44 -4.14 2.14 -8.04
N LYS A 45 -5.13 2.45 -7.18
CA LYS A 45 -5.56 1.52 -6.13
C LYS A 45 -6.03 0.20 -6.72
N GLU A 46 -6.84 0.27 -7.76
CA GLU A 46 -7.37 -0.93 -8.42
C GLU A 46 -6.27 -1.78 -9.02
N ILE A 47 -5.29 -1.15 -9.66
CA ILE A 47 -4.14 -1.86 -10.22
C ILE A 47 -3.38 -2.61 -9.12
N ILE A 48 -3.10 -1.94 -8.02
CA ILE A 48 -2.37 -2.54 -6.90
C ILE A 48 -3.17 -3.66 -6.24
N GLU A 49 -4.47 -3.45 -6.03
CA GLU A 49 -5.35 -4.47 -5.49
C GLU A 49 -5.37 -5.73 -6.36
N ASN A 50 -5.45 -5.55 -7.67
CA ASN A 50 -5.46 -6.68 -8.61
C ASN A 50 -4.15 -7.47 -8.54
N ILE A 51 -3.03 -6.79 -8.43
CA ILE A 51 -1.72 -7.46 -8.28
C ILE A 51 -1.71 -8.32 -7.02
N VAL A 52 -2.13 -7.76 -5.90
CA VAL A 52 -2.12 -8.46 -4.62
C VAL A 52 -3.11 -9.63 -4.62
N CYS A 53 -4.33 -9.40 -5.09
CA CYS A 53 -5.37 -10.43 -5.15
C CYS A 53 -4.99 -11.58 -6.07
N ASN A 54 -4.34 -11.30 -7.19
CA ASN A 54 -3.88 -12.33 -8.13
C ASN A 54 -2.81 -13.24 -7.51
N HIS A 55 -2.12 -12.75 -6.50
CA HIS A 55 -1.15 -13.56 -5.76
C HIS A 55 -1.76 -14.23 -4.51
N GLY A 56 -3.07 -14.13 -4.33
CA GLY A 56 -3.76 -14.73 -3.19
C GLY A 56 -3.50 -14.06 -1.85
N LYS A 57 -3.13 -12.79 -1.86
CA LYS A 57 -2.83 -12.03 -0.65
C LYS A 57 -3.87 -10.94 -0.44
N SER A 58 -3.74 -10.19 0.64
CA SER A 58 -4.69 -9.15 1.03
C SER A 58 -4.03 -7.78 1.07
N ILE A 59 -4.81 -6.75 0.73
CA ILE A 59 -4.35 -5.36 0.87
C ILE A 59 -5.51 -4.50 1.36
N LYS A 60 -5.18 -3.54 2.21
CA LYS A 60 -6.14 -2.58 2.72
C LYS A 60 -5.57 -1.17 2.59
N PHE A 61 -6.32 -0.28 1.94
CA PHE A 61 -5.98 1.14 1.86
C PHE A 61 -6.70 1.87 2.98
N ILE A 62 -5.95 2.68 3.71
CA ILE A 62 -6.46 3.46 4.84
C ILE A 62 -6.36 4.93 4.45
N ASP A 63 -7.50 5.59 4.25
CA ASP A 63 -7.53 7.01 3.92
C ASP A 63 -6.98 7.82 5.08
N VAL A 64 -6.07 8.73 4.75
CA VAL A 64 -5.47 9.62 5.74
C VAL A 64 -5.93 11.04 5.46
N ASP A 65 -6.53 11.66 6.47
CA ASP A 65 -6.82 13.07 6.43
C ASP A 65 -5.53 13.83 6.68
N LYS A 66 -5.05 14.54 5.66
CA LYS A 66 -3.79 15.30 5.75
C LYS A 66 -3.81 16.34 6.87
N ASP A 67 -4.98 16.94 7.12
CA ASP A 67 -5.12 17.92 8.18
C ASP A 67 -5.00 17.28 9.57
N GLU A 68 -5.62 16.12 9.76
CA GLU A 68 -5.47 15.36 10.99
C GLU A 68 -4.04 14.84 11.14
N PHE A 69 -3.48 14.33 10.06
CA PHE A 69 -2.13 13.77 10.08
C PHE A 69 -1.08 14.83 10.40
N ALA A 70 -1.28 16.07 9.96
CA ALA A 70 -0.36 17.17 10.24
C ALA A 70 -0.28 17.52 11.74
N ASN A 71 -1.27 17.10 12.52
CA ASN A 71 -1.31 17.34 13.97
C ASN A 71 -0.60 16.25 14.78
N PHE A 72 -0.19 15.17 14.14
CA PHE A 72 0.57 14.12 14.81
C PHE A 72 2.05 14.53 14.93
N PRO A 73 2.68 14.28 16.08
CA PRO A 73 4.11 14.54 16.22
C PRO A 73 4.89 13.47 15.45
N ILE A 74 5.01 13.66 14.15
CA ILE A 74 5.76 12.73 13.31
C ILE A 74 7.21 13.16 13.27
N THR A 75 8.07 12.29 13.75
CA THR A 75 9.50 12.41 13.54
C THR A 75 9.88 11.40 12.46
N ILE A 76 10.35 11.94 11.40
CA ILE A 76 10.93 11.12 10.34
C ILE A 76 12.41 11.02 10.58
#